data_55a2b0114d1a04239123b4b34ee1d114
#
_entry.id   55a2b0114d1a04239123b4b34ee1d114
#
_cell.length_a   1.000
_cell.length_b   1.000
_cell.length_c   1.000
_cell.angle_alpha   90.00
_cell.angle_beta   90.00
_cell.angle_gamma   90.00
#
_symmetry.space_group_name_H-M   'P 1'
#
loop_
_entity.id
_entity.type
_entity.pdbx_description
1 polymer ?
#
loop_
_entity_poly.entity_id
_entity_poly.type
_entity_poly.pdbx_seq_one_letter_code
_entity_poly.pdbx_strand_id
1 'polypeptide(L)'
;MAKKSLSPTDRALLDAAQRGDVAAVREALAAGADREARDAQGRTPLLRAALADEVEVARALVDAGADVNAQDERLDSPWLVTGVTGSVAMMRALLPGGPDLELTNRFGGVSVIPASERGHVAYVRAVLAETAIDVDHVNRLGWTALLEAVILGDGGRTHQEVVEVLLGAGADPLLPDADGTPARAHAERRGFHAIAALLREGEAPAGR
;
A
#
# COMPACT_ATOMS: atom_id res chain seq x y z
N MET A 1 -4.84 -7.64 -29.45
CA MET A 1 -3.49 -7.17 -29.79
C MET A 1 -2.48 -8.23 -29.38
N ALA A 2 -1.56 -8.65 -30.25
CA ALA A 2 -0.52 -9.62 -29.88
C ALA A 2 0.41 -9.01 -28.82
N LYS A 3 0.60 -9.69 -27.67
CA LYS A 3 1.60 -9.28 -26.67
C LYS A 3 2.98 -9.23 -27.36
N LYS A 4 3.63 -8.06 -27.35
CA LYS A 4 4.99 -7.89 -27.88
C LYS A 4 5.91 -8.85 -27.11
N SER A 5 6.64 -9.69 -27.81
CA SER A 5 7.59 -10.61 -27.16
C SER A 5 8.69 -9.76 -26.47
N LEU A 6 8.96 -10.04 -25.18
CA LEU A 6 10.04 -9.42 -24.45
C LEU A 6 11.40 -9.64 -25.14
N SER A 7 12.20 -8.60 -25.25
CA SER A 7 13.59 -8.73 -25.65
C SER A 7 14.41 -9.54 -24.61
N PRO A 8 15.57 -10.08 -24.99
CA PRO A 8 16.45 -10.72 -23.99
C PRO A 8 16.90 -9.78 -22.87
N THR A 9 17.12 -8.50 -23.19
CA THR A 9 17.50 -7.46 -22.21
C THR A 9 16.35 -7.11 -21.26
N ASP A 10 15.10 -7.04 -21.76
CA ASP A 10 13.93 -6.81 -20.90
C ASP A 10 13.69 -7.96 -19.92
N ARG A 11 13.88 -9.20 -20.39
CA ARG A 11 13.79 -10.38 -19.50
C ARG A 11 14.88 -10.35 -18.42
N ALA A 12 16.12 -10.03 -18.80
CA ALA A 12 17.22 -9.90 -17.86
C ALA A 12 16.93 -8.84 -16.80
N LEU A 13 16.35 -7.67 -17.20
CA LEU A 13 15.97 -6.61 -16.27
C LEU A 13 14.86 -7.07 -15.29
N LEU A 14 13.80 -7.70 -15.79
CA LEU A 14 12.71 -8.24 -14.97
C LEU A 14 13.20 -9.26 -13.93
N ASP A 15 14.10 -10.16 -14.35
CA ASP A 15 14.65 -11.20 -13.48
C ASP A 15 15.66 -10.64 -12.48
N ALA A 16 16.51 -9.70 -12.89
CA ALA A 16 17.43 -9.00 -12.00
C ALA A 16 16.67 -8.21 -10.93
N ALA A 17 15.59 -7.52 -11.33
CA ALA A 17 14.76 -6.74 -10.41
C ALA A 17 14.14 -7.61 -9.31
N GLN A 18 13.64 -8.78 -9.65
CA GLN A 18 13.06 -9.70 -8.66
C GLN A 18 14.10 -10.33 -7.73
N ARG A 19 15.37 -10.47 -8.16
CA ARG A 19 16.44 -11.08 -7.36
C ARG A 19 17.23 -10.08 -6.52
N GLY A 20 16.93 -8.79 -6.60
CA GLY A 20 17.69 -7.77 -5.88
C GLY A 20 19.07 -7.46 -6.48
N ASP A 21 19.33 -7.86 -7.74
CA ASP A 21 20.63 -7.67 -8.38
C ASP A 21 20.74 -6.27 -9.00
N VAL A 22 21.15 -5.30 -8.18
CA VAL A 22 21.30 -3.90 -8.58
C VAL A 22 22.30 -3.73 -9.72
N ALA A 23 23.39 -4.53 -9.73
CA ALA A 23 24.42 -4.44 -10.77
C ALA A 23 23.85 -4.88 -12.13
N ALA A 24 23.18 -6.03 -12.17
CA ALA A 24 22.51 -6.54 -13.36
C ALA A 24 21.37 -5.63 -13.84
N VAL A 25 20.62 -4.98 -12.92
CA VAL A 25 19.60 -3.98 -13.27
C VAL A 25 20.24 -2.80 -14.00
N ARG A 26 21.33 -2.23 -13.47
CA ARG A 26 22.03 -1.10 -14.09
C ARG A 26 22.63 -1.50 -15.45
N GLU A 27 23.19 -2.68 -15.56
CA GLU A 27 23.74 -3.21 -16.81
C GLU A 27 22.63 -3.37 -17.88
N ALA A 28 21.50 -3.97 -17.52
CA ALA A 28 20.37 -4.15 -18.42
C ALA A 28 19.81 -2.80 -18.91
N LEU A 29 19.65 -1.82 -18.01
CA LEU A 29 19.21 -0.47 -18.36
C LEU A 29 20.22 0.23 -19.30
N ALA A 30 21.52 0.12 -19.04
CA ALA A 30 22.56 0.66 -19.90
C ALA A 30 22.59 -0.01 -21.29
N ALA A 31 22.21 -1.31 -21.36
CA ALA A 31 22.05 -2.05 -22.61
C ALA A 31 20.74 -1.73 -23.36
N GLY A 32 19.93 -0.77 -22.86
CA GLY A 32 18.70 -0.31 -23.50
C GLY A 32 17.47 -1.15 -23.20
N ALA A 33 17.46 -1.89 -22.09
CA ALA A 33 16.23 -2.56 -21.62
C ALA A 33 15.14 -1.51 -21.33
N ASP A 34 13.91 -1.85 -21.67
CA ASP A 34 12.74 -1.02 -21.37
C ASP A 34 12.43 -1.14 -19.85
N ARG A 35 12.59 -0.01 -19.12
CA ARG A 35 12.28 0.04 -17.70
C ARG A 35 10.79 -0.25 -17.37
N GLU A 36 9.90 -0.08 -18.39
CA GLU A 36 8.48 -0.39 -18.31
C GLU A 36 8.13 -1.74 -18.98
N ALA A 37 9.13 -2.59 -19.24
CA ALA A 37 8.90 -3.94 -19.76
C ALA A 37 7.91 -4.69 -18.84
N ARG A 38 6.99 -5.46 -19.46
CA ARG A 38 5.93 -6.14 -18.70
C ARG A 38 6.03 -7.65 -18.84
N ASP A 39 6.03 -8.36 -17.72
CA ASP A 39 5.96 -9.82 -17.70
C ASP A 39 4.58 -10.36 -18.13
N ALA A 40 4.38 -11.66 -18.02
CA ALA A 40 3.14 -12.33 -18.42
C ALA A 40 1.92 -11.87 -17.59
N GLN A 41 2.13 -11.35 -16.39
CA GLN A 41 1.11 -10.79 -15.49
C GLN A 41 0.97 -9.25 -15.62
N GLY A 42 1.70 -8.63 -16.54
CA GLY A 42 1.71 -7.18 -16.73
C GLY A 42 2.56 -6.42 -15.72
N ARG A 43 3.38 -7.10 -14.88
CA ARG A 43 4.20 -6.48 -13.86
C ARG A 43 5.46 -5.86 -14.48
N THR A 44 5.79 -4.64 -14.05
CA THR A 44 7.03 -3.95 -14.41
C THR A 44 8.21 -4.45 -13.56
N PRO A 45 9.48 -4.17 -13.97
CA PRO A 45 10.64 -4.43 -13.11
C PRO A 45 10.49 -3.82 -11.73
N LEU A 46 9.98 -2.57 -11.64
CA LEU A 46 9.77 -1.88 -10.36
C LEU A 46 8.71 -2.56 -9.50
N LEU A 47 7.61 -3.03 -10.09
CA LEU A 47 6.60 -3.78 -9.33
C LEU A 47 7.16 -5.13 -8.83
N ARG A 48 7.99 -5.82 -9.62
CA ARG A 48 8.65 -7.05 -9.18
C ARG A 48 9.61 -6.82 -8.02
N ALA A 49 10.39 -5.73 -8.08
CA ALA A 49 11.27 -5.31 -6.98
C ALA A 49 10.47 -4.97 -5.72
N ALA A 50 9.36 -4.22 -5.84
CA ALA A 50 8.50 -3.85 -4.72
C ALA A 50 7.84 -5.07 -4.05
N LEU A 51 7.39 -6.05 -4.84
CA LEU A 51 6.82 -7.31 -4.33
C LEU A 51 7.86 -8.18 -3.60
N ALA A 52 9.14 -8.10 -4.02
CA ALA A 52 10.24 -8.83 -3.41
C ALA A 52 10.94 -8.06 -2.29
N ASP A 53 10.50 -6.84 -2.00
CA ASP A 53 11.09 -5.86 -1.07
C ASP A 53 12.57 -5.50 -1.37
N GLU A 54 12.93 -5.49 -2.64
CA GLU A 54 14.30 -5.20 -3.13
C GLU A 54 14.52 -3.68 -3.25
N VAL A 55 14.69 -3.02 -2.10
CA VAL A 55 14.69 -1.55 -1.95
C VAL A 55 15.75 -0.86 -2.80
N GLU A 56 16.98 -1.39 -2.84
CA GLU A 56 18.07 -0.76 -3.61
C GLU A 56 17.85 -0.88 -5.13
N VAL A 57 17.23 -1.96 -5.58
CA VAL A 57 16.78 -2.10 -6.97
C VAL A 57 15.67 -1.10 -7.27
N ALA A 58 14.69 -0.95 -6.37
CA ALA A 58 13.62 0.02 -6.54
C ALA A 58 14.18 1.45 -6.67
N ARG A 59 15.16 1.85 -5.82
CA ARG A 59 15.86 3.13 -5.94
C ARG A 59 16.49 3.31 -7.32
N ALA A 60 17.25 2.31 -7.78
CA ALA A 60 17.92 2.38 -9.08
C ALA A 60 16.92 2.51 -10.25
N LEU A 61 15.76 1.86 -10.16
CA LEU A 61 14.70 1.95 -11.17
C LEU A 61 13.98 3.31 -11.11
N VAL A 62 13.69 3.83 -9.92
CA VAL A 62 13.11 5.18 -9.74
C VAL A 62 14.05 6.25 -10.24
N ASP A 63 15.36 6.16 -9.95
CA ASP A 63 16.38 7.07 -10.47
C ASP A 63 16.46 7.02 -12.01
N ALA A 64 16.18 5.86 -12.61
CA ALA A 64 16.06 5.69 -14.06
C ALA A 64 14.70 6.17 -14.62
N GLY A 65 13.81 6.70 -13.79
CA GLY A 65 12.51 7.23 -14.17
C GLY A 65 11.42 6.17 -14.38
N ALA A 66 11.50 5.02 -13.68
CA ALA A 66 10.44 4.02 -13.70
C ALA A 66 9.17 4.56 -13.02
N ASP A 67 8.00 4.21 -13.59
CA ASP A 67 6.70 4.66 -13.10
C ASP A 67 6.26 3.86 -11.85
N VAL A 68 6.19 4.57 -10.71
CA VAL A 68 5.74 4.01 -9.42
C VAL A 68 4.25 3.69 -9.39
N ASN A 69 3.49 4.18 -10.38
CA ASN A 69 2.04 4.04 -10.49
C ASN A 69 1.63 2.98 -11.52
N ALA A 70 2.59 2.39 -12.24
CA ALA A 70 2.32 1.43 -13.33
C ALA A 70 1.62 0.17 -12.79
N GLN A 71 0.32 0.03 -13.08
CA GLN A 71 -0.48 -1.11 -12.63
C GLN A 71 -0.29 -2.35 -13.52
N ASP A 72 -0.32 -3.53 -12.89
CA ASP A 72 -0.38 -4.84 -13.54
C ASP A 72 -1.82 -5.25 -13.89
N GLU A 73 -2.01 -6.50 -14.35
CA GLU A 73 -3.33 -7.06 -14.71
C GLU A 73 -4.28 -7.20 -13.50
N ARG A 74 -3.75 -7.11 -12.27
CA ARG A 74 -4.52 -7.16 -11.01
C ARG A 74 -4.78 -5.78 -10.40
N LEU A 75 -4.38 -4.72 -11.11
CA LEU A 75 -4.39 -3.34 -10.62
C LEU A 75 -3.50 -3.12 -9.38
N ASP A 76 -2.44 -3.94 -9.23
CA ASP A 76 -1.39 -3.69 -8.25
C ASP A 76 -0.30 -2.81 -8.91
N SER A 77 0.21 -1.79 -8.21
CA SER A 77 1.33 -0.95 -8.63
C SER A 77 2.48 -1.03 -7.62
N PRO A 78 3.70 -0.60 -7.98
CA PRO A 78 4.80 -0.51 -7.02
C PRO A 78 4.41 0.23 -5.74
N TRP A 79 3.68 1.36 -5.86
CA TRP A 79 3.20 2.12 -4.70
C TRP A 79 2.18 1.33 -3.87
N LEU A 80 1.13 0.79 -4.50
CA LEU A 80 0.05 0.09 -3.80
C LEU A 80 0.51 -1.12 -3.01
N VAL A 81 1.47 -1.88 -3.53
CA VAL A 81 1.97 -3.09 -2.84
C VAL A 81 2.80 -2.78 -1.60
N THR A 82 3.27 -1.54 -1.41
CA THR A 82 3.95 -1.16 -0.16
C THR A 82 3.03 -1.29 1.06
N GLY A 83 1.74 -0.99 0.90
CA GLY A 83 0.73 -1.23 1.95
C GLY A 83 0.49 -2.71 2.23
N VAL A 84 0.64 -3.57 1.21
CA VAL A 84 0.49 -5.03 1.35
C VAL A 84 1.70 -5.64 2.06
N THR A 85 2.93 -5.18 1.74
CA THR A 85 4.19 -5.67 2.33
C THR A 85 4.49 -5.02 3.68
N GLY A 86 3.97 -3.81 3.92
CA GLY A 86 4.27 -3.01 5.11
C GLY A 86 5.67 -2.40 5.12
N SER A 87 6.37 -2.41 3.99
CA SER A 87 7.75 -1.94 3.89
C SER A 87 7.84 -0.41 3.86
N VAL A 88 8.22 0.19 4.97
CA VAL A 88 8.50 1.62 5.07
C VAL A 88 9.71 2.01 4.22
N ALA A 89 10.71 1.14 4.12
CA ALA A 89 11.89 1.39 3.32
C ALA A 89 11.57 1.46 1.83
N MET A 90 10.73 0.54 1.33
CA MET A 90 10.24 0.54 -0.03
C MET A 90 9.35 1.77 -0.30
N MET A 91 8.39 2.08 0.59
CA MET A 91 7.56 3.27 0.49
C MET A 91 8.42 4.53 0.26
N ARG A 92 9.43 4.73 1.12
CA ARG A 92 10.34 5.89 1.01
C ARG A 92 11.19 5.88 -0.26
N ALA A 93 11.57 4.70 -0.75
CA ALA A 93 12.30 4.56 -2.01
C ALA A 93 11.46 4.98 -3.23
N LEU A 94 10.13 4.82 -3.14
CA LEU A 94 9.20 5.16 -4.22
C LEU A 94 8.72 6.62 -4.18
N LEU A 95 8.77 7.32 -3.03
CA LEU A 95 8.31 8.72 -2.91
C LEU A 95 8.91 9.68 -3.96
N PRO A 96 10.22 9.62 -4.31
CA PRO A 96 10.77 10.50 -5.34
C PRO A 96 10.16 10.30 -6.73
N GLY A 97 9.56 9.14 -7.00
CA GLY A 97 8.87 8.82 -8.25
C GLY A 97 7.48 9.46 -8.39
N GLY A 98 6.99 10.19 -7.39
CA GLY A 98 5.70 10.89 -7.43
C GLY A 98 4.50 9.92 -7.42
N PRO A 99 4.28 9.16 -6.33
CA PRO A 99 3.14 8.25 -6.27
C PRO A 99 1.82 9.02 -6.33
N ASP A 100 0.88 8.47 -7.11
CA ASP A 100 -0.52 8.88 -7.10
C ASP A 100 -1.20 8.26 -5.86
N LEU A 101 -1.54 9.10 -4.90
CA LEU A 101 -2.12 8.69 -3.62
C LEU A 101 -3.61 8.28 -3.74
N GLU A 102 -4.27 8.66 -4.85
CA GLU A 102 -5.65 8.31 -5.16
C GLU A 102 -5.76 7.04 -6.00
N LEU A 103 -4.61 6.53 -6.52
CA LEU A 103 -4.58 5.29 -7.27
C LEU A 103 -5.07 4.12 -6.41
N THR A 104 -6.02 3.34 -6.94
CA THR A 104 -6.63 2.23 -6.21
C THR A 104 -6.30 0.86 -6.79
N ASN A 105 -6.27 -0.13 -5.93
CA ASN A 105 -6.18 -1.55 -6.31
C ASN A 105 -7.55 -2.07 -6.83
N ARG A 106 -7.62 -3.37 -7.17
CA ARG A 106 -8.85 -4.03 -7.67
C ARG A 106 -10.05 -3.97 -6.72
N PHE A 107 -9.81 -3.71 -5.43
CA PHE A 107 -10.87 -3.52 -4.42
C PHE A 107 -11.24 -2.06 -4.21
N GLY A 108 -10.63 -1.14 -4.95
CA GLY A 108 -10.84 0.29 -4.81
C GLY A 108 -10.13 0.90 -3.60
N GLY A 109 -9.18 0.19 -3.00
CA GLY A 109 -8.44 0.66 -1.83
C GLY A 109 -7.10 1.28 -2.19
N VAL A 110 -6.72 2.33 -1.47
CA VAL A 110 -5.38 2.94 -1.46
C VAL A 110 -4.45 2.20 -0.50
N SER A 111 -3.15 2.49 -0.53
CA SER A 111 -2.12 1.69 0.17
C SER A 111 -2.29 1.58 1.69
N VAL A 112 -2.87 2.57 2.37
CA VAL A 112 -3.10 2.55 3.83
C VAL A 112 -4.14 1.50 4.25
N ILE A 113 -5.08 1.15 3.37
CA ILE A 113 -6.16 0.21 3.67
C ILE A 113 -5.62 -1.20 3.92
N PRO A 114 -4.92 -1.89 2.96
CA PRO A 114 -4.37 -3.22 3.21
C PRO A 114 -3.28 -3.23 4.29
N ALA A 115 -2.62 -2.09 4.54
CA ALA A 115 -1.66 -1.98 5.64
C ALA A 115 -2.36 -2.04 7.01
N SER A 116 -3.53 -1.42 7.11
CA SER A 116 -4.34 -1.43 8.33
C SER A 116 -4.97 -2.80 8.60
N GLU A 117 -5.48 -3.46 7.57
CA GLU A 117 -5.94 -4.87 7.63
C GLU A 117 -4.88 -5.81 8.21
N ARG A 118 -3.63 -5.64 7.76
CA ARG A 118 -2.50 -6.52 8.12
C ARG A 118 -1.79 -6.13 9.41
N GLY A 119 -2.16 -5.04 10.03
CA GLY A 119 -1.51 -4.57 11.25
C GLY A 119 -0.10 -4.00 11.02
N HIS A 120 0.19 -3.44 9.86
CA HIS A 120 1.49 -2.84 9.56
C HIS A 120 1.64 -1.45 10.20
N VAL A 121 1.66 -1.38 11.54
CA VAL A 121 1.66 -0.14 12.34
C VAL A 121 2.72 0.86 11.88
N ALA A 122 3.96 0.39 11.67
CA ALA A 122 5.07 1.26 11.24
C ALA A 122 4.80 1.90 9.87
N TYR A 123 4.24 1.12 8.93
CA TYR A 123 3.88 1.61 7.62
C TYR A 123 2.72 2.61 7.69
N VAL A 124 1.63 2.27 8.40
CA VAL A 124 0.47 3.16 8.57
C VAL A 124 0.90 4.50 9.14
N ARG A 125 1.75 4.49 10.19
CA ARG A 125 2.30 5.70 10.78
C ARG A 125 3.14 6.52 9.78
N ALA A 126 4.02 5.85 9.04
CA ALA A 126 4.91 6.52 8.09
C ALA A 126 4.14 7.12 6.91
N VAL A 127 3.22 6.36 6.28
CA VAL A 127 2.50 6.83 5.10
C VAL A 127 1.59 8.02 5.44
N LEU A 128 0.93 8.02 6.61
CA LEU A 128 0.10 9.14 7.08
C LEU A 128 0.93 10.38 7.47
N ALA A 129 2.15 10.18 7.97
CA ALA A 129 3.02 11.29 8.37
C ALA A 129 3.80 11.91 7.20
N GLU A 130 4.13 11.13 6.17
CA GLU A 130 5.03 11.52 5.08
C GLU A 130 4.30 11.82 3.76
N THR A 131 2.97 11.59 3.71
CA THR A 131 2.16 11.83 2.51
C THR A 131 0.82 12.49 2.87
N ALA A 132 0.13 12.97 1.85
CA ALA A 132 -1.23 13.50 1.99
C ALA A 132 -2.31 12.44 1.64
N ILE A 133 -2.02 11.15 1.87
CA ILE A 133 -2.99 10.08 1.60
C ILE A 133 -4.26 10.31 2.41
N ASP A 134 -5.41 10.13 1.77
CA ASP A 134 -6.70 10.25 2.43
C ASP A 134 -6.91 9.09 3.42
N VAL A 135 -6.90 9.42 4.72
CA VAL A 135 -7.09 8.45 5.82
C VAL A 135 -8.50 7.86 5.83
N ASP A 136 -9.48 8.62 5.30
CA ASP A 136 -10.89 8.24 5.24
C ASP A 136 -11.33 7.71 3.87
N HIS A 137 -10.37 7.43 2.98
CA HIS A 137 -10.69 6.82 1.69
C HIS A 137 -11.55 5.58 1.85
N VAL A 138 -12.66 5.52 1.09
CA VAL A 138 -13.62 4.41 1.12
C VAL A 138 -13.41 3.50 -0.09
N ASN A 139 -13.15 2.22 0.15
CA ASN A 139 -13.00 1.23 -0.91
C ASN A 139 -14.34 0.74 -1.49
N ARG A 140 -14.32 -0.17 -2.45
CA ARG A 140 -15.54 -0.71 -3.11
C ARG A 140 -16.43 -1.54 -2.19
N LEU A 141 -15.94 -1.97 -1.03
CA LEU A 141 -16.72 -2.67 -0.01
C LEU A 141 -17.43 -1.67 0.95
N GLY A 142 -17.21 -0.36 0.76
CA GLY A 142 -17.69 0.66 1.66
C GLY A 142 -16.87 0.78 2.94
N TRP A 143 -15.59 0.36 2.93
CA TRP A 143 -14.74 0.32 4.12
C TRP A 143 -13.60 1.31 4.03
N THR A 144 -13.36 2.05 5.12
CA THR A 144 -12.16 2.84 5.36
C THR A 144 -11.05 1.96 5.92
N ALA A 145 -9.82 2.51 6.02
CA ALA A 145 -8.71 1.84 6.71
C ALA A 145 -9.06 1.48 8.17
N LEU A 146 -9.82 2.33 8.85
CA LEU A 146 -10.30 2.11 10.21
C LEU A 146 -11.27 0.93 10.28
N LEU A 147 -12.24 0.85 9.36
CA LEU A 147 -13.18 -0.27 9.26
C LEU A 147 -12.44 -1.59 8.94
N GLU A 148 -11.48 -1.59 8.00
CA GLU A 148 -10.72 -2.81 7.69
C GLU A 148 -9.89 -3.31 8.89
N ALA A 149 -9.23 -2.42 9.63
CA ALA A 149 -8.49 -2.79 10.84
C ALA A 149 -9.39 -3.46 11.90
N VAL A 150 -10.65 -3.04 11.98
CA VAL A 150 -11.62 -3.60 12.94
C VAL A 150 -12.29 -4.85 12.39
N ILE A 151 -12.72 -4.87 11.12
CA ILE A 151 -13.50 -5.97 10.53
C ILE A 151 -12.64 -7.19 10.21
N LEU A 152 -11.44 -6.98 9.69
CA LEU A 152 -10.53 -8.04 9.24
C LEU A 152 -9.42 -8.34 10.26
N GLY A 153 -9.10 -7.37 11.13
CA GLY A 153 -8.12 -7.54 12.19
C GLY A 153 -8.53 -8.56 13.26
N ASP A 154 -7.61 -8.88 14.16
CA ASP A 154 -7.80 -9.85 15.25
C ASP A 154 -8.16 -9.21 16.60
N GLY A 155 -8.22 -7.88 16.68
CA GLY A 155 -8.47 -7.12 17.91
C GLY A 155 -7.30 -7.10 18.90
N GLY A 156 -6.17 -7.71 18.53
CA GLY A 156 -4.94 -7.75 19.31
C GLY A 156 -4.23 -6.39 19.38
N ARG A 157 -3.13 -6.36 20.16
CA ARG A 157 -2.38 -5.13 20.40
C ARG A 157 -1.96 -4.40 19.12
N THR A 158 -1.55 -5.14 18.11
CA THR A 158 -1.14 -4.58 16.82
C THR A 158 -2.26 -3.81 16.14
N HIS A 159 -3.50 -4.36 16.10
CA HIS A 159 -4.64 -3.66 15.51
C HIS A 159 -5.14 -2.52 16.42
N GLN A 160 -4.97 -2.62 17.75
CA GLN A 160 -5.21 -1.49 18.65
C GLN A 160 -4.30 -0.31 18.32
N GLU A 161 -3.00 -0.57 18.12
CA GLU A 161 -2.02 0.47 17.72
C GLU A 161 -2.32 1.05 16.32
N VAL A 162 -2.80 0.24 15.36
CA VAL A 162 -3.26 0.74 14.05
C VAL A 162 -4.43 1.70 14.24
N VAL A 163 -5.45 1.32 15.03
CA VAL A 163 -6.61 2.18 15.31
C VAL A 163 -6.19 3.48 15.99
N GLU A 164 -5.29 3.43 16.98
CA GLU A 164 -4.73 4.63 17.61
C GLU A 164 -4.04 5.56 16.60
N VAL A 165 -3.23 4.99 15.70
CA VAL A 165 -2.51 5.78 14.68
C VAL A 165 -3.48 6.42 13.69
N LEU A 166 -4.49 5.68 13.22
CA LEU A 166 -5.51 6.20 12.30
C LEU A 166 -6.31 7.34 12.95
N LEU A 167 -6.80 7.16 14.18
CA LEU A 167 -7.52 8.20 14.92
C LEU A 167 -6.64 9.42 15.18
N GLY A 168 -5.38 9.21 15.56
CA GLY A 168 -4.40 10.28 15.73
C GLY A 168 -4.07 11.05 14.46
N ALA A 169 -4.26 10.46 13.29
CA ALA A 169 -4.12 11.09 11.98
C ALA A 169 -5.42 11.76 11.49
N GLY A 170 -6.50 11.71 12.26
CA GLY A 170 -7.77 12.36 11.96
C GLY A 170 -8.79 11.48 11.25
N ALA A 171 -8.64 10.15 11.27
CA ALA A 171 -9.68 9.25 10.76
C ALA A 171 -11.01 9.49 11.49
N ASP A 172 -12.11 9.60 10.73
CA ASP A 172 -13.43 9.77 11.27
C ASP A 172 -14.02 8.43 11.77
N PRO A 173 -14.14 8.22 13.09
CA PRO A 173 -14.67 6.97 13.65
C PRO A 173 -16.16 6.76 13.41
N LEU A 174 -16.88 7.79 12.96
CA LEU A 174 -18.31 7.75 12.70
C LEU A 174 -18.66 7.35 11.27
N LEU A 175 -17.67 7.30 10.34
CA LEU A 175 -17.92 6.84 8.98
C LEU A 175 -18.38 5.38 9.00
N PRO A 176 -19.59 5.09 8.52
CA PRO A 176 -20.14 3.74 8.53
C PRO A 176 -19.70 2.95 7.30
N ASP A 177 -19.86 1.64 7.37
CA ASP A 177 -19.83 0.77 6.20
C ASP A 177 -21.09 0.91 5.32
N ALA A 178 -21.17 0.14 4.24
CA ALA A 178 -22.33 0.17 3.32
C ALA A 178 -23.68 -0.19 3.97
N ASP A 179 -23.66 -0.87 5.11
CA ASP A 179 -24.85 -1.24 5.88
C ASP A 179 -25.20 -0.20 6.98
N GLY A 180 -24.49 0.93 7.01
CA GLY A 180 -24.68 1.99 8.00
C GLY A 180 -24.09 1.69 9.37
N THR A 181 -23.17 0.71 9.47
CA THR A 181 -22.56 0.29 10.74
C THR A 181 -21.17 0.92 10.93
N PRO A 182 -20.95 1.74 11.98
CA PRO A 182 -19.66 2.34 12.26
C PRO A 182 -18.66 1.32 12.88
N ALA A 183 -17.37 1.65 12.82
CA ALA A 183 -16.28 0.77 13.29
C ALA A 183 -16.47 0.31 14.74
N ARG A 184 -16.95 1.18 15.65
CA ARG A 184 -17.18 0.82 17.05
C ARG A 184 -18.21 -0.31 17.22
N ALA A 185 -19.32 -0.27 16.47
CA ALA A 185 -20.33 -1.31 16.56
C ALA A 185 -19.78 -2.69 16.08
N HIS A 186 -18.89 -2.70 15.07
CA HIS A 186 -18.17 -3.92 14.67
C HIS A 186 -17.24 -4.42 15.79
N ALA A 187 -16.47 -3.53 16.42
CA ALA A 187 -15.58 -3.89 17.53
C ALA A 187 -16.36 -4.50 18.72
N GLU A 188 -17.48 -3.88 19.09
CA GLU A 188 -18.36 -4.37 20.18
C GLU A 188 -18.93 -5.78 19.87
N ARG A 189 -19.45 -5.98 18.66
CA ARG A 189 -19.97 -7.31 18.21
C ARG A 189 -18.90 -8.38 18.21
N ARG A 190 -17.64 -8.03 17.96
CA ARG A 190 -16.50 -8.95 17.95
C ARG A 190 -15.86 -9.13 19.32
N GLY A 191 -16.32 -8.41 20.36
CA GLY A 191 -15.73 -8.45 21.70
C GLY A 191 -14.36 -7.75 21.79
N PHE A 192 -14.04 -6.86 20.86
CA PHE A 192 -12.78 -6.10 20.85
C PHE A 192 -12.89 -4.87 21.76
N HIS A 193 -13.02 -5.13 23.08
CA HIS A 193 -13.33 -4.08 24.06
C HIS A 193 -12.33 -2.93 24.08
N ALA A 194 -11.02 -3.21 23.90
CA ALA A 194 -9.99 -2.17 23.86
C ALA A 194 -10.18 -1.27 22.63
N ILE A 195 -10.39 -1.84 21.45
CA ILE A 195 -10.66 -1.07 20.22
C ILE A 195 -11.95 -0.27 20.36
N ALA A 196 -13.02 -0.86 20.90
CA ALA A 196 -14.28 -0.16 21.13
C ALA A 196 -14.13 1.04 22.10
N ALA A 197 -13.24 0.94 23.09
CA ALA A 197 -12.91 2.06 23.97
C ALA A 197 -12.18 3.18 23.24
N LEU A 198 -11.14 2.86 22.45
CA LEU A 198 -10.40 3.83 21.62
C LEU A 198 -11.34 4.58 20.66
N LEU A 199 -12.22 3.85 19.97
CA LEU A 199 -13.16 4.44 19.03
C LEU A 199 -14.15 5.37 19.74
N ARG A 200 -14.65 5.02 20.94
CA ARG A 200 -15.53 5.87 21.74
C ARG A 200 -14.84 7.16 22.16
N GLU A 201 -13.56 7.10 22.50
CA GLU A 201 -12.76 8.29 22.83
C GLU A 201 -12.60 9.19 21.59
N GLY A 202 -12.37 8.60 20.41
CA GLY A 202 -12.28 9.32 19.14
C GLY A 202 -13.61 9.94 18.66
N GLU A 203 -14.76 9.38 19.06
CA GLU A 203 -16.10 9.94 18.77
C GLU A 203 -16.42 11.16 19.65
N ALA A 204 -15.73 11.34 20.77
CA ALA A 204 -15.95 12.48 21.64
C ALA A 204 -15.51 13.77 20.93
N PRO A 205 -16.32 14.86 20.95
CA PRO A 205 -15.87 16.12 20.39
C PRO A 205 -14.59 16.55 21.09
N ALA A 206 -13.55 16.90 20.30
CA ALA A 206 -12.29 17.41 20.84
C ALA A 206 -12.62 18.55 21.83
N GLY A 207 -12.34 18.30 23.11
CA GLY A 207 -12.65 19.26 24.16
C GLY A 207 -12.07 20.62 23.82
N ARG A 208 -12.93 21.65 23.81
CA ARG A 208 -12.53 23.04 23.59
C ARG A 208 -11.65 23.53 24.72
#